data_27b318b929283ae484a0122de78499a1
#
_entry.id   27b318b929283ae484a0122de78499a1
#
_cell.length_a   1.000
_cell.length_b   1.000
_cell.length_c   1.000
_cell.angle_alpha   90.00
_cell.angle_beta   90.00
_cell.angle_gamma   90.00
#
_symmetry.space_group_name_H-M   'P 1'
#
loop_
_entity.id
_entity.type
_entity.pdbx_description
1 polymer ?
#
loop_
_entity_poly.entity_id
_entity_poly.type
_entity_poly.pdbx_seq_one_letter_code
_entity_poly.pdbx_strand_id
1 'polypeptide(L)'
;MMSGDRRFSYVYQIKVQGRLDHRWSDWFSGLDIQVESEAEKPPVTTLTGALDQAGLRGVLSKIWDLNLSLFSVIRLDETGGPD
;
A
#
# COMPACT_ATOMS: atom_id res chain seq x y z
N MET A 1 21.12 -1.68 -16.04
CA MET A 1 20.75 -1.45 -15.97
C MET A 1 20.08 -1.27 -15.42
N MET A 2 19.98 -1.26 -15.06
CA MET A 2 19.51 -1.10 -14.70
C MET A 2 18.60 -0.67 -14.35
N SER A 3 18.62 -0.33 -13.93
CA SER A 3 17.59 0.45 -13.71
C SER A 3 16.31 -0.13 -14.13
N GLY A 4 16.31 -1.19 -14.49
CA GLY A 4 15.16 -1.85 -14.84
C GLY A 4 14.11 -1.91 -13.82
N ASP A 5 14.43 -1.78 -12.58
CA ASP A 5 13.49 -1.88 -11.57
C ASP A 5 12.36 -0.94 -11.69
N ARG A 6 12.60 0.25 -12.17
CA ARG A 6 11.58 1.15 -12.21
C ARG A 6 10.55 0.83 -13.20
N ARG A 7 10.84 0.01 -14.16
CA ARG A 7 9.91 -0.33 -15.10
C ARG A 7 8.93 -1.27 -14.59
N PHE A 8 9.16 -1.87 -13.48
CA PHE A 8 8.28 -2.86 -12.92
C PHE A 8 7.52 -2.34 -11.73
N SER A 9 7.09 -1.09 -11.80
CA SER A 9 6.20 -0.58 -10.78
C SER A 9 4.79 -0.96 -11.13
N TYR A 10 4.04 -1.32 -10.14
CA TYR A 10 2.64 -1.67 -10.32
C TYR A 10 1.81 -0.94 -9.29
N VAL A 11 0.54 -0.76 -9.57
CA VAL A 11 -0.35 -0.13 -8.62
C VAL A 11 -0.81 -1.18 -7.63
N TYR A 12 -0.56 -0.94 -6.36
CA TYR A 12 -0.98 -1.85 -5.29
C TYR A 12 -2.01 -1.20 -4.40
N GLN A 13 -2.88 -2.03 -3.86
CA GLN A 13 -3.81 -1.58 -2.84
C GLN A 13 -3.53 -2.42 -1.62
N ILE A 14 -3.15 -1.78 -0.53
CA ILE A 14 -2.77 -2.46 0.69
C ILE A 14 -3.75 -2.05 1.77
N LYS A 15 -4.40 -3.03 2.39
CA LYS A 15 -5.35 -2.73 3.45
C LYS A 15 -4.83 -3.20 4.78
N VAL A 16 -4.90 -2.31 5.75
CA VAL A 16 -4.44 -2.61 7.11
C VAL A 16 -5.52 -2.26 8.10
N GLN A 17 -5.57 -2.98 9.20
CA GLN A 17 -6.51 -2.68 10.24
C GLN A 17 -5.97 -1.55 11.07
N GLY A 18 -6.75 -0.56 11.34
CA GLY A 18 -6.32 0.59 12.09
C GLY A 18 -6.53 1.87 11.32
N ARG A 19 -6.29 2.98 11.94
CA ARG A 19 -6.52 4.26 11.34
C ARG A 19 -5.21 5.00 11.13
N LEU A 20 -4.90 5.34 9.90
CA LEU A 20 -3.74 6.16 9.59
C LEU A 20 -4.25 7.38 8.85
N ASP A 21 -3.87 8.56 9.25
CA ASP A 21 -4.36 9.74 8.58
C ASP A 21 -3.42 10.18 7.45
N HIS A 22 -3.74 11.25 6.79
CA HIS A 22 -3.00 11.68 5.64
C HIS A 22 -1.55 12.04 5.92
N ARG A 23 -1.23 12.32 7.14
CA ARG A 23 0.13 12.69 7.48
C ARG A 23 1.09 11.55 7.27
N TRP A 24 0.60 10.33 7.20
CA TRP A 24 1.46 9.19 6.98
C TRP A 24 1.80 8.97 5.52
N SER A 25 1.20 9.73 4.61
CA SER A 25 1.42 9.55 3.18
C SER A 25 2.88 9.62 2.80
N ASP A 26 3.59 10.63 3.30
CA ASP A 26 5.00 10.74 2.99
C ASP A 26 5.81 9.59 3.51
N TRP A 27 5.46 9.12 4.68
CA TRP A 27 6.17 8.01 5.29
C TRP A 27 5.94 6.73 4.50
N PHE A 28 4.81 6.60 3.82
CA PHE A 28 4.51 5.46 3.02
C PHE A 28 4.73 5.73 1.53
N SER A 29 5.73 6.49 1.21
CA SER A 29 6.14 6.70 -0.17
C SER A 29 5.10 7.45 -0.99
N GLY A 30 4.37 8.33 -0.36
CA GLY A 30 3.39 9.13 -1.07
C GLY A 30 2.15 8.40 -1.50
N LEU A 31 1.87 7.25 -0.92
CA LEU A 31 0.67 6.53 -1.27
C LEU A 31 -0.58 7.28 -0.84
N ASP A 32 -1.65 7.07 -1.59
CA ASP A 32 -2.92 7.64 -1.23
C ASP A 32 -3.47 6.89 -0.03
N ILE A 33 -3.94 7.59 0.98
CA ILE A 33 -4.44 6.99 2.21
C ILE A 33 -5.90 7.27 2.35
N GLN A 34 -6.70 6.23 2.51
CA GLN A 34 -8.11 6.38 2.76
C GLN A 34 -8.51 5.53 3.93
N VAL A 35 -9.31 6.05 4.82
CA VAL A 35 -9.75 5.33 6.00
C VAL A 35 -11.22 5.02 5.86
N GLU A 36 -11.58 3.77 6.07
CA GLU A 36 -12.95 3.35 6.06
C GLU A 36 -13.35 2.95 7.44
N SER A 37 -14.44 3.47 7.94
CA SER A 37 -14.88 3.09 9.26
C SER A 37 -16.35 2.84 9.26
N GLU A 38 -16.76 1.77 9.87
CA GLU A 38 -18.16 1.43 10.02
C GLU A 38 -18.47 1.30 11.47
N ALA A 39 -19.69 1.54 11.84
CA ALA A 39 -20.06 1.68 13.21
C ALA A 39 -19.67 0.52 14.10
N GLU A 40 -19.74 -0.66 13.62
CA GLU A 40 -19.45 -1.78 14.47
C GLU A 40 -18.22 -2.51 14.12
N LYS A 41 -17.37 -1.96 13.31
CA LYS A 41 -16.17 -2.63 12.90
C LYS A 41 -14.96 -1.75 13.12
N PRO A 42 -13.82 -2.32 13.33
CA PRO A 42 -12.61 -1.51 13.46
C PRO A 42 -12.31 -0.80 12.15
N PRO A 43 -11.69 0.33 12.17
CA PRO A 43 -11.37 1.04 10.96
C PRO A 43 -10.35 0.28 10.11
N VAL A 44 -10.43 0.48 8.82
CA VAL A 44 -9.49 -0.12 7.88
C VAL A 44 -8.89 1.01 7.06
N THR A 45 -7.60 1.05 6.94
CA THR A 45 -6.92 2.04 6.11
C THR A 45 -6.48 1.39 4.82
N THR A 46 -6.75 2.04 3.71
CA THR A 46 -6.36 1.57 2.41
C THR A 46 -5.26 2.47 1.86
N LEU A 47 -4.15 1.88 1.48
CA LEU A 47 -3.03 2.59 0.90
C LEU A 47 -2.93 2.19 -0.56
N THR A 48 -2.96 3.15 -1.45
CA THR A 48 -2.98 2.86 -2.89
C THR A 48 -1.94 3.68 -3.62
N GLY A 49 -1.24 3.08 -4.50
CA GLY A 49 -0.28 3.80 -5.34
C GLY A 49 0.68 2.89 -6.05
N ALA A 50 1.51 3.47 -6.88
CA ALA A 50 2.45 2.71 -7.68
C ALA A 50 3.72 2.45 -6.88
N LEU A 51 4.16 1.22 -6.86
CA LEU A 51 5.36 0.84 -6.15
C LEU A 51 6.14 -0.19 -6.95
N ASP A 52 7.46 -0.10 -6.90
CA ASP A 52 8.28 -1.18 -7.40
C ASP A 52 8.46 -2.18 -6.24
N GLN A 53 9.24 -3.21 -6.46
CA GLN A 53 9.43 -4.22 -5.43
C GLN A 53 10.08 -3.68 -4.18
N ALA A 54 11.04 -2.82 -4.34
CA ALA A 54 11.71 -2.25 -3.18
C ALA A 54 10.76 -1.35 -2.41
N GLY A 55 9.95 -0.58 -3.13
CA GLY A 55 8.96 0.28 -2.48
C GLY A 55 7.91 -0.52 -1.75
N LEU A 56 7.45 -1.62 -2.36
CA LEU A 56 6.47 -2.48 -1.73
C LEU A 56 7.03 -3.07 -0.44
N ARG A 57 8.27 -3.59 -0.49
CA ARG A 57 8.88 -4.12 0.68
C ARG A 57 9.03 -3.07 1.74
N GLY A 58 9.38 -1.85 1.37
CA GLY A 58 9.54 -0.76 2.33
C GLY A 58 8.23 -0.43 3.03
N VAL A 59 7.14 -0.41 2.27
CA VAL A 59 5.84 -0.12 2.83
C VAL A 59 5.43 -1.23 3.79
N LEU A 60 5.63 -2.48 3.39
CA LEU A 60 5.26 -3.60 4.25
C LEU A 60 6.10 -3.61 5.53
N SER A 61 7.35 -3.26 5.44
CA SER A 61 8.20 -3.17 6.61
C SER A 61 7.70 -2.12 7.57
N LYS A 62 7.26 -0.99 7.05
CA LYS A 62 6.74 0.08 7.91
C LYS A 62 5.44 -0.33 8.58
N ILE A 63 4.61 -1.08 7.87
CA ILE A 63 3.39 -1.60 8.47
C ILE A 63 3.74 -2.52 9.64
N TRP A 64 4.77 -3.35 9.46
CA TRP A 64 5.22 -4.21 10.52
C TRP A 64 5.74 -3.39 11.68
N ASP A 65 6.52 -2.37 11.42
CA ASP A 65 7.10 -1.53 12.47
C ASP A 65 6.02 -0.82 13.27
N LEU A 66 4.91 -0.49 12.64
CA LEU A 66 3.82 0.16 13.34
C LEU A 66 2.92 -0.85 14.02
N ASN A 67 3.22 -2.11 13.86
CA ASN A 67 2.46 -3.18 14.50
C ASN A 67 1.01 -3.19 14.02
N LEU A 68 0.78 -2.89 12.77
CA LEU A 68 -0.56 -2.91 12.21
C LEU A 68 -0.84 -4.28 11.63
N SER A 69 -2.09 -4.68 11.68
CA SER A 69 -2.48 -5.94 11.08
C SER A 69 -2.75 -5.76 9.61
N LEU A 70 -2.10 -6.55 8.79
CA LEU A 70 -2.26 -6.48 7.36
C LEU A 70 -3.44 -7.31 6.92
N PHE A 71 -4.39 -6.70 6.21
CA PHE A 71 -5.51 -7.43 5.69
C PHE A 71 -5.24 -8.00 4.32
N SER A 72 -4.71 -7.21 3.42
CA SER A 72 -4.52 -7.69 2.06
C SER A 72 -3.53 -6.82 1.30
N VAL A 73 -2.92 -7.40 0.29
CA VAL A 73 -2.09 -6.69 -0.66
C VAL A 73 -2.57 -7.16 -2.02
N ILE A 74 -3.07 -6.26 -2.83
CA ILE A 74 -3.60 -6.60 -4.13
C ILE A 74 -2.96 -5.73 -5.18
N ARG A 75 -2.59 -6.32 -6.30
CA ARG A 75 -2.10 -5.55 -7.43
C ARG A 75 -3.29 -5.20 -8.31
N LEU A 76 -3.48 -3.94 -8.58
CA LEU A 76 -4.65 -3.48 -9.28
C LEU A 76 -4.51 -3.33 -10.77
N ASP A 77 -3.30 -3.10 -11.24
CA ASP A 77 -3.14 -2.81 -12.64
C ASP A 77 -3.01 -4.03 -13.45
N GLU A 78 -4.07 -4.70 -13.67
CA GLU A 78 -3.91 -5.80 -14.44
C GLU A 78 -4.16 -5.61 -15.80
N THR A 79 -4.17 -4.49 -16.27
CA THR A 79 -4.31 -4.27 -17.59
C THR A 79 -3.35 -4.92 -18.34
N GLY A 80 -3.52 -5.45 -19.13
CA GLY A 80 -2.61 -5.93 -19.90
C GLY A 80 -2.10 -7.05 -19.50
N GLY A 81 -2.38 -7.28 -18.65
CA GLY A 81 -1.73 -8.27 -18.18
C GLY A 81 -1.66 -9.30 -18.99
N PRO A 82 -1.45 -9.66 -19.38
CA PRO A 82 -1.28 -10.48 -19.96
C PRO A 82 -0.72 -11.21 -19.78
N ASP A 83 -0.77 -10.99 -19.54
CA ASP A 83 -0.34 -11.35 -19.47
C ASP A 83 -0.14 -11.79 -19.44
#